data_839082f6f3ee8f8c309afca16b5a5fd7
#
_entry.id   839082f6f3ee8f8c309afca16b5a5fd7
#
_cell.length_a   1.000
_cell.length_b   1.000
_cell.length_c   1.000
_cell.angle_alpha   90.00
_cell.angle_beta   90.00
_cell.angle_gamma   90.00
#
_symmetry.space_group_name_H-M   'P 1'
#
loop_
_entity.id
_entity.type
_entity.pdbx_description
1 polymer ?
#
loop_
_entity_poly.entity_id
_entity_poly.type
_entity_poly.pdbx_seq_one_letter_code
_entity_poly.pdbx_strand_id
1 'polypeptide(L)'
;MRAVVALMAALPLLTGAAAQKVVTLGGDVTEIVYALGAQSALVARDSTSMWPPEALKLPDVGYLRQLNAEGILATRPTTVLASVQAQPSLALKQVEQNGVMVVTVPGSNDVSVIDDKIRIVAEALHKDAEGEQLRQQMKQALDALPKTQLNKRVLFILSHGGMSAMAAGQQTGADSAIRAAGLQNAMQGFNRYQPLSQEGVIASQPDLVVISTDGVKGMGGENGLWTLPGLAQTPAGRNKQVLQIDDMALLGFSIRTPEAIQQLRHKAEQLP
;
A
#
# COMPACT_ATOMS: atom_id res chain seq x y z
N MET A 1 -63.11 30.62 -34.98
CA MET A 1 -62.44 29.38 -34.50
C MET A 1 -60.99 29.68 -34.19
N ARG A 2 -60.62 29.78 -32.92
CA ARG A 2 -59.23 30.03 -32.47
C ARG A 2 -58.68 28.67 -31.97
N ALA A 3 -57.64 28.15 -32.64
CA ALA A 3 -56.98 26.94 -32.25
C ALA A 3 -55.98 27.25 -31.12
N VAL A 4 -56.12 26.62 -29.95
CA VAL A 4 -55.17 26.67 -28.85
C VAL A 4 -54.18 25.55 -29.10
N VAL A 5 -52.93 25.92 -29.40
CA VAL A 5 -51.81 25.00 -29.47
C VAL A 5 -51.25 24.84 -28.06
N ALA A 6 -51.46 23.68 -27.45
CA ALA A 6 -50.87 23.30 -26.17
C ALA A 6 -49.41 22.87 -26.39
N LEU A 7 -48.48 23.69 -25.94
CA LEU A 7 -47.04 23.40 -25.94
C LEU A 7 -46.75 22.46 -24.74
N MET A 8 -46.61 21.15 -24.97
CA MET A 8 -46.13 20.22 -23.96
C MET A 8 -44.62 20.43 -23.78
N ALA A 9 -44.23 21.06 -22.67
CA ALA A 9 -42.85 21.11 -22.24
C ALA A 9 -42.43 19.73 -21.69
N ALA A 10 -41.61 19.00 -22.45
CA ALA A 10 -40.95 17.78 -21.96
C ALA A 10 -39.87 18.18 -20.95
N LEU A 11 -40.13 17.95 -19.66
CA LEU A 11 -39.06 17.99 -18.65
C LEU A 11 -38.08 16.86 -18.93
N PRO A 12 -36.76 17.12 -19.01
CA PRO A 12 -35.78 16.05 -19.02
C PRO A 12 -35.80 15.35 -17.66
N LEU A 13 -36.14 14.06 -17.66
CA LEU A 13 -35.89 13.19 -16.52
C LEU A 13 -34.37 13.12 -16.29
N LEU A 14 -33.86 13.91 -15.35
CA LEU A 14 -32.55 13.73 -14.77
C LEU A 14 -32.56 12.38 -14.04
N THR A 15 -32.20 11.31 -14.76
CA THR A 15 -31.84 10.04 -14.14
C THR A 15 -30.54 10.30 -13.38
N GLY A 16 -30.65 10.70 -12.12
CA GLY A 16 -29.52 10.77 -11.23
C GLY A 16 -28.86 9.40 -11.19
N ALA A 17 -27.63 9.28 -11.71
CA ALA A 17 -26.84 8.08 -11.52
C ALA A 17 -26.82 7.79 -10.03
N ALA A 18 -27.21 6.58 -9.62
CA ALA A 18 -27.19 6.19 -8.24
C ALA A 18 -25.75 6.40 -7.70
N ALA A 19 -25.65 7.10 -6.56
CA ALA A 19 -24.35 7.40 -5.98
C ALA A 19 -23.55 6.12 -5.78
N GLN A 20 -22.31 6.07 -6.25
CA GLN A 20 -21.43 4.94 -6.04
C GLN A 20 -21.24 4.69 -4.54
N LYS A 21 -21.29 3.40 -4.16
CA LYS A 21 -20.98 2.91 -2.83
C LYS A 21 -19.78 1.97 -2.94
N VAL A 22 -18.64 2.43 -2.49
CA VAL A 22 -17.35 1.78 -2.74
C VAL A 22 -16.83 1.11 -1.49
N VAL A 23 -16.39 -0.14 -1.61
CA VAL A 23 -15.56 -0.82 -0.62
C VAL A 23 -14.16 -0.93 -1.18
N THR A 24 -13.17 -0.58 -0.37
CA THR A 24 -11.76 -0.78 -0.73
C THR A 24 -11.16 -1.94 0.06
N LEU A 25 -10.40 -2.78 -0.65
CA LEU A 25 -9.66 -3.92 -0.12
C LEU A 25 -8.19 -3.77 -0.47
N GLY A 26 -7.43 -3.23 0.49
CA GLY A 26 -6.03 -2.86 0.37
C GLY A 26 -5.78 -1.41 0.79
N GLY A 27 -4.84 -1.19 1.71
CA GLY A 27 -4.49 0.15 2.20
C GLY A 27 -3.99 1.06 1.08
N ASP A 28 -3.24 0.50 0.14
CA ASP A 28 -2.77 1.19 -1.07
C ASP A 28 -3.92 1.71 -1.94
N VAL A 29 -4.98 0.91 -2.09
CA VAL A 29 -6.18 1.29 -2.86
C VAL A 29 -6.95 2.39 -2.15
N THR A 30 -7.12 2.27 -0.82
CA THR A 30 -7.81 3.27 -0.01
C THR A 30 -7.12 4.63 -0.07
N GLU A 31 -5.78 4.65 0.03
CA GLU A 31 -4.99 5.88 -0.10
C GLU A 31 -5.22 6.59 -1.43
N ILE A 32 -5.29 5.85 -2.53
CA ILE A 32 -5.55 6.41 -3.86
C ILE A 32 -6.96 7.02 -3.93
N VAL A 33 -7.99 6.35 -3.38
CA VAL A 33 -9.36 6.89 -3.35
C VAL A 33 -9.42 8.24 -2.63
N TYR A 34 -8.73 8.36 -1.49
CA TYR A 34 -8.63 9.63 -0.77
C TYR A 34 -7.88 10.69 -1.57
N ALA A 35 -6.78 10.33 -2.23
CA ALA A 35 -5.99 11.26 -3.04
C ALA A 35 -6.75 11.78 -4.26
N LEU A 36 -7.69 11.00 -4.80
CA LEU A 36 -8.58 11.39 -5.88
C LEU A 36 -9.77 12.24 -5.40
N GLY A 37 -9.88 12.52 -4.09
CA GLY A 37 -11.03 13.25 -3.53
C GLY A 37 -12.34 12.49 -3.61
N ALA A 38 -12.31 11.16 -3.70
CA ALA A 38 -13.48 10.29 -3.87
C ALA A 38 -13.93 9.59 -2.57
N GLN A 39 -13.40 10.00 -1.42
CA GLN A 39 -13.69 9.36 -0.11
C GLN A 39 -15.16 9.38 0.28
N SER A 40 -15.95 10.31 -0.23
CA SER A 40 -17.41 10.36 0.03
C SER A 40 -18.17 9.16 -0.52
N ALA A 41 -17.60 8.44 -1.49
CA ALA A 41 -18.16 7.21 -2.04
C ALA A 41 -17.86 5.98 -1.16
N LEU A 42 -16.89 6.05 -0.24
CA LEU A 42 -16.49 4.91 0.59
C LEU A 42 -17.56 4.56 1.61
N VAL A 43 -17.97 3.29 1.65
CA VAL A 43 -18.91 2.75 2.64
C VAL A 43 -18.24 1.77 3.60
N ALA A 44 -17.10 1.19 3.23
CA ALA A 44 -16.29 0.33 4.07
C ALA A 44 -14.86 0.18 3.53
N ARG A 45 -13.98 -0.34 4.37
CA ARG A 45 -12.59 -0.61 4.08
C ARG A 45 -12.15 -1.95 4.66
N ASP A 46 -11.02 -2.51 4.22
CA ASP A 46 -10.40 -3.66 4.87
C ASP A 46 -9.48 -3.23 6.05
N SER A 47 -9.04 -4.21 6.85
CA SER A 47 -8.22 -3.95 8.05
C SER A 47 -6.85 -3.33 7.75
N THR A 48 -6.32 -3.45 6.53
CA THR A 48 -5.03 -2.86 6.14
C THR A 48 -5.13 -1.38 5.78
N SER A 49 -6.33 -0.86 5.59
CA SER A 49 -6.62 0.53 5.24
C SER A 49 -6.56 1.44 6.48
N MET A 50 -5.34 1.69 6.95
CA MET A 50 -5.08 2.45 8.17
C MET A 50 -4.81 3.94 7.92
N TRP A 51 -4.58 4.35 6.68
CA TRP A 51 -4.29 5.72 6.28
C TRP A 51 -5.20 6.17 5.12
N PRO A 52 -5.63 7.46 5.08
CA PRO A 52 -5.46 8.46 6.15
C PRO A 52 -6.26 8.10 7.41
N PRO A 53 -6.01 8.73 8.58
CA PRO A 53 -6.70 8.39 9.83
C PRO A 53 -8.23 8.45 9.74
N GLU A 54 -8.77 9.24 8.83
CA GLU A 54 -10.20 9.33 8.56
C GLU A 54 -10.79 8.01 8.06
N ALA A 55 -9.99 7.19 7.37
CA ALA A 55 -10.42 5.88 6.88
C ALA A 55 -10.82 4.94 8.04
N LEU A 56 -10.23 5.12 9.23
CA LEU A 56 -10.55 4.33 10.41
C LEU A 56 -11.98 4.51 10.91
N LYS A 57 -12.68 5.56 10.47
CA LYS A 57 -14.10 5.80 10.79
C LYS A 57 -15.04 4.94 9.95
N LEU A 58 -14.55 4.36 8.86
CA LEU A 58 -15.32 3.47 8.00
C LEU A 58 -15.45 2.07 8.62
N PRO A 59 -16.58 1.38 8.39
CA PRO A 59 -16.73 -0.03 8.75
C PRO A 59 -15.58 -0.87 8.20
N ASP A 60 -15.06 -1.78 9.04
CA ASP A 60 -14.01 -2.73 8.68
C ASP A 60 -14.64 -4.06 8.25
N VAL A 61 -14.36 -4.50 7.03
CA VAL A 61 -14.86 -5.78 6.49
C VAL A 61 -13.89 -6.94 6.69
N GLY A 62 -12.82 -6.73 7.47
CA GLY A 62 -11.83 -7.75 7.81
C GLY A 62 -10.54 -7.65 6.98
N TYR A 63 -9.66 -8.60 7.22
CA TYR A 63 -8.34 -8.62 6.60
C TYR A 63 -8.40 -9.08 5.13
N LEU A 64 -7.78 -8.31 4.24
CA LEU A 64 -7.88 -8.52 2.77
C LEU A 64 -7.46 -9.93 2.30
N ARG A 65 -6.70 -10.70 3.08
CA ARG A 65 -6.33 -12.09 2.75
C ARG A 65 -7.23 -13.14 3.42
N GLN A 66 -8.25 -12.72 4.16
CA GLN A 66 -9.21 -13.57 4.86
C GLN A 66 -10.64 -13.01 4.71
N LEU A 67 -10.98 -12.60 3.50
CA LEU A 67 -12.24 -11.93 3.20
C LEU A 67 -13.43 -12.87 3.33
N ASN A 68 -14.55 -12.29 3.75
CA ASN A 68 -15.86 -12.90 3.76
C ASN A 68 -16.82 -12.10 2.88
N ALA A 69 -17.45 -12.77 1.90
CA ALA A 69 -18.38 -12.11 0.98
C ALA A 69 -19.59 -11.51 1.70
N GLU A 70 -20.11 -12.17 2.74
CA GLU A 70 -21.25 -11.69 3.53
C GLU A 70 -20.95 -10.35 4.20
N GLY A 71 -19.76 -10.23 4.82
CA GLY A 71 -19.31 -8.97 5.45
C GLY A 71 -19.20 -7.82 4.46
N ILE A 72 -18.70 -8.08 3.25
CA ILE A 72 -18.64 -7.08 2.17
C ILE A 72 -20.06 -6.70 1.71
N LEU A 73 -20.90 -7.68 1.40
CA LEU A 73 -22.25 -7.46 0.89
C LEU A 73 -23.17 -6.78 1.90
N ALA A 74 -22.93 -6.96 3.21
CA ALA A 74 -23.68 -6.30 4.28
C ALA A 74 -23.55 -4.75 4.20
N THR A 75 -22.48 -4.24 3.63
CA THR A 75 -22.27 -2.79 3.42
C THR A 75 -23.01 -2.25 2.20
N ARG A 76 -23.68 -3.11 1.43
CA ARG A 76 -24.45 -2.80 0.21
C ARG A 76 -23.65 -1.99 -0.81
N PRO A 77 -22.46 -2.44 -1.20
CA PRO A 77 -21.65 -1.72 -2.17
C PRO A 77 -22.24 -1.83 -3.57
N THR A 78 -21.92 -0.87 -4.42
CA THR A 78 -22.10 -0.98 -5.88
C THR A 78 -20.80 -1.42 -6.55
N THR A 79 -19.67 -1.10 -5.92
CA THR A 79 -18.32 -1.33 -6.45
C THR A 79 -17.38 -1.77 -5.33
N VAL A 80 -16.55 -2.74 -5.61
CA VAL A 80 -15.41 -3.14 -4.77
C VAL A 80 -14.12 -2.89 -5.55
N LEU A 81 -13.23 -2.09 -5.01
CA LEU A 81 -11.87 -1.91 -5.53
C LEU A 81 -10.94 -2.80 -4.71
N ALA A 82 -10.47 -3.88 -5.31
CA ALA A 82 -9.72 -4.91 -4.62
C ALA A 82 -8.27 -4.97 -5.11
N SER A 83 -7.31 -4.82 -4.19
CA SER A 83 -5.92 -5.18 -4.48
C SER A 83 -5.85 -6.61 -5.03
N VAL A 84 -4.96 -6.85 -5.99
CA VAL A 84 -4.68 -8.20 -6.51
C VAL A 84 -4.29 -9.19 -5.39
N GLN A 85 -3.90 -8.70 -4.23
CA GLN A 85 -3.59 -9.52 -3.04
C GLN A 85 -4.83 -9.94 -2.23
N ALA A 86 -6.02 -9.45 -2.58
CA ALA A 86 -7.25 -9.79 -1.87
C ALA A 86 -7.61 -11.27 -2.03
N GLN A 87 -7.85 -11.95 -0.91
CA GLN A 87 -8.09 -13.39 -0.83
C GLN A 87 -9.20 -13.71 0.19
N PRO A 88 -9.93 -14.82 0.05
CA PRO A 88 -9.87 -15.73 -1.10
C PRO A 88 -10.63 -15.17 -2.32
N SER A 89 -10.17 -15.52 -3.50
CA SER A 89 -10.82 -15.11 -4.76
C SER A 89 -12.29 -15.56 -4.86
N LEU A 90 -12.65 -16.65 -4.18
CA LEU A 90 -14.03 -17.12 -4.09
C LEU A 90 -14.96 -16.08 -3.45
N ALA A 91 -14.51 -15.39 -2.40
CA ALA A 91 -15.32 -14.35 -1.76
C ALA A 91 -15.61 -13.21 -2.74
N LEU A 92 -14.62 -12.78 -3.54
CA LEU A 92 -14.81 -11.74 -4.55
C LEU A 92 -15.77 -12.20 -5.66
N LYS A 93 -15.66 -13.46 -6.12
CA LYS A 93 -16.61 -14.03 -7.08
C LYS A 93 -18.05 -14.07 -6.55
N GLN A 94 -18.23 -14.38 -5.28
CA GLN A 94 -19.56 -14.35 -4.65
C GLN A 94 -20.11 -12.91 -4.60
N VAL A 95 -19.27 -11.91 -4.36
CA VAL A 95 -19.64 -10.49 -4.39
C VAL A 95 -20.10 -10.11 -5.81
N GLU A 96 -19.34 -10.49 -6.86
CA GLU A 96 -19.71 -10.25 -8.26
C GLU A 96 -21.05 -10.93 -8.64
N GLN A 97 -21.28 -12.18 -8.21
CA GLN A 97 -22.52 -12.92 -8.46
C GLN A 97 -23.74 -12.24 -7.84
N ASN A 98 -23.55 -11.39 -6.84
CA ASN A 98 -24.62 -10.57 -6.24
C ASN A 98 -24.78 -9.19 -6.93
N GLY A 99 -24.21 -9.01 -8.13
CA GLY A 99 -24.39 -7.81 -8.94
C GLY A 99 -23.52 -6.63 -8.56
N VAL A 100 -22.50 -6.84 -7.74
CA VAL A 100 -21.51 -5.80 -7.37
C VAL A 100 -20.35 -5.83 -8.37
N MET A 101 -19.97 -4.68 -8.87
CA MET A 101 -18.79 -4.56 -9.72
C MET A 101 -17.50 -4.75 -8.88
N VAL A 102 -16.67 -5.70 -9.25
CA VAL A 102 -15.35 -5.89 -8.61
C VAL A 102 -14.26 -5.50 -9.60
N VAL A 103 -13.46 -4.52 -9.21
CA VAL A 103 -12.32 -4.03 -9.99
C VAL A 103 -11.04 -4.45 -9.30
N THR A 104 -10.23 -5.25 -9.98
CA THR A 104 -8.92 -5.68 -9.47
C THR A 104 -7.90 -4.59 -9.73
N VAL A 105 -7.29 -4.08 -8.66
CA VAL A 105 -6.20 -3.10 -8.71
C VAL A 105 -4.87 -3.87 -8.74
N PRO A 106 -4.00 -3.62 -9.74
CA PRO A 106 -2.78 -4.39 -9.94
C PRO A 106 -1.80 -4.22 -8.77
N GLY A 107 -0.89 -5.17 -8.64
CA GLY A 107 0.23 -5.14 -7.71
C GLY A 107 1.49 -5.66 -8.37
N SER A 108 2.63 -5.15 -7.96
CA SER A 108 3.94 -5.56 -8.44
C SER A 108 4.98 -5.30 -7.36
N ASN A 109 6.15 -5.90 -7.51
CA ASN A 109 7.33 -5.57 -6.71
C ASN A 109 8.15 -4.42 -7.36
N ASP A 110 7.52 -3.60 -8.19
CA ASP A 110 8.14 -2.46 -8.85
C ASP A 110 7.30 -1.19 -8.63
N VAL A 111 7.97 -0.07 -8.33
CA VAL A 111 7.31 1.22 -8.06
C VAL A 111 6.54 1.77 -9.26
N SER A 112 6.84 1.35 -10.48
CA SER A 112 6.12 1.77 -11.69
C SER A 112 4.64 1.37 -11.67
N VAL A 113 4.25 0.38 -10.86
CA VAL A 113 2.85 -0.04 -10.70
C VAL A 113 1.95 1.06 -10.13
N ILE A 114 2.52 2.08 -9.47
CA ILE A 114 1.76 3.20 -8.90
C ILE A 114 0.92 3.88 -9.98
N ASP A 115 1.49 4.08 -11.16
CA ASP A 115 0.81 4.70 -12.29
C ASP A 115 -0.45 3.94 -12.70
N ASP A 116 -0.32 2.63 -12.91
CA ASP A 116 -1.45 1.75 -13.27
C ASP A 116 -2.52 1.67 -12.17
N LYS A 117 -2.10 1.62 -10.90
CA LYS A 117 -3.05 1.64 -9.77
C LYS A 117 -3.91 2.88 -9.78
N ILE A 118 -3.30 4.06 -9.91
CA ILE A 118 -4.02 5.34 -9.95
C ILE A 118 -4.96 5.39 -11.14
N ARG A 119 -4.50 4.99 -12.32
CA ARG A 119 -5.31 4.97 -13.53
C ARG A 119 -6.56 4.10 -13.34
N ILE A 120 -6.41 2.85 -12.90
CA ILE A 120 -7.52 1.90 -12.75
C ILE A 120 -8.51 2.37 -11.68
N VAL A 121 -8.03 2.88 -10.55
CA VAL A 121 -8.91 3.40 -9.49
C VAL A 121 -9.66 4.65 -9.96
N ALA A 122 -8.99 5.56 -10.67
CA ALA A 122 -9.58 6.78 -11.21
C ALA A 122 -10.67 6.45 -12.25
N GLU A 123 -10.40 5.55 -13.19
CA GLU A 123 -11.38 5.07 -14.18
C GLU A 123 -12.61 4.48 -13.50
N ALA A 124 -12.43 3.61 -12.50
CA ALA A 124 -13.53 2.98 -11.78
C ALA A 124 -14.40 3.98 -10.98
N LEU A 125 -13.83 5.11 -10.60
CA LEU A 125 -14.50 6.17 -9.83
C LEU A 125 -14.95 7.35 -10.69
N HIS A 126 -14.77 7.29 -12.02
CA HIS A 126 -15.03 8.40 -12.96
C HIS A 126 -14.29 9.69 -12.57
N LYS A 127 -13.03 9.54 -12.17
CA LYS A 127 -12.10 10.58 -11.72
C LYS A 127 -10.89 10.72 -12.66
N ASP A 128 -11.10 10.60 -13.96
CA ASP A 128 -10.02 10.53 -14.94
C ASP A 128 -9.11 11.76 -14.93
N ALA A 129 -9.67 12.96 -14.77
CA ALA A 129 -8.88 14.19 -14.71
C ALA A 129 -8.02 14.28 -13.44
N GLU A 130 -8.61 13.99 -12.29
CA GLU A 130 -7.88 13.92 -11.01
C GLU A 130 -6.84 12.79 -11.03
N GLY A 131 -7.18 11.66 -11.66
CA GLY A 131 -6.27 10.54 -11.88
C GLY A 131 -5.04 10.92 -12.69
N GLU A 132 -5.21 11.62 -13.81
CA GLU A 132 -4.10 12.08 -14.63
C GLU A 132 -3.21 13.08 -13.87
N GLN A 133 -3.81 14.01 -13.14
CA GLN A 133 -3.06 14.95 -12.30
C GLN A 133 -2.24 14.22 -11.24
N LEU A 134 -2.84 13.24 -10.55
CA LEU A 134 -2.16 12.46 -9.50
C LEU A 134 -1.02 11.60 -10.08
N ARG A 135 -1.22 10.99 -11.25
CA ARG A 135 -0.18 10.24 -11.96
C ARG A 135 1.03 11.11 -12.28
N GLN A 136 0.79 12.32 -12.79
CA GLN A 136 1.86 13.29 -13.07
C GLN A 136 2.60 13.71 -11.80
N GLN A 137 1.90 13.94 -10.70
CA GLN A 137 2.52 14.25 -9.41
C GLN A 137 3.40 13.10 -8.92
N MET A 138 2.91 11.86 -8.99
CA MET A 138 3.67 10.69 -8.57
C MET A 138 4.89 10.45 -9.45
N LYS A 139 4.75 10.63 -10.77
CA LYS A 139 5.88 10.55 -11.69
C LYS A 139 6.96 11.58 -11.33
N GLN A 140 6.58 12.83 -11.08
CA GLN A 140 7.52 13.87 -10.67
C GLN A 140 8.22 13.54 -9.35
N ALA A 141 7.47 13.02 -8.36
CA ALA A 141 8.03 12.62 -7.08
C ALA A 141 9.03 11.45 -7.20
N LEU A 142 8.73 10.44 -8.04
CA LEU A 142 9.64 9.33 -8.32
C LEU A 142 10.86 9.77 -9.11
N ASP A 143 10.69 10.65 -10.09
CA ASP A 143 11.81 11.20 -10.89
C ASP A 143 12.76 12.07 -10.05
N ALA A 144 12.26 12.70 -9.00
CA ALA A 144 13.02 13.51 -8.07
C ALA A 144 13.85 12.69 -7.06
N LEU A 145 13.61 11.37 -6.96
CA LEU A 145 14.41 10.52 -6.09
C LEU A 145 15.88 10.51 -6.50
N PRO A 146 16.81 10.49 -5.55
CA PRO A 146 18.25 10.48 -5.83
C PRO A 146 18.65 9.30 -6.71
N LYS A 147 19.27 9.58 -7.85
CA LYS A 147 19.75 8.57 -8.81
C LYS A 147 21.13 8.00 -8.45
N THR A 148 21.88 8.71 -7.58
CA THR A 148 23.23 8.30 -7.15
C THR A 148 23.18 7.11 -6.19
N GLN A 149 24.01 6.13 -6.45
CA GLN A 149 24.14 4.96 -5.57
C GLN A 149 24.94 5.34 -4.31
N LEU A 150 24.45 4.94 -3.15
CA LEU A 150 25.20 4.94 -1.90
C LEU A 150 25.64 3.51 -1.58
N ASN A 151 26.89 3.35 -1.18
CA ASN A 151 27.39 2.04 -0.75
C ASN A 151 26.97 1.76 0.72
N LYS A 152 25.65 1.73 0.93
CA LYS A 152 25.03 1.40 2.22
C LYS A 152 24.09 0.21 2.05
N ARG A 153 24.24 -0.77 2.95
CA ARG A 153 23.45 -2.02 2.95
C ARG A 153 22.31 -1.92 3.94
N VAL A 154 21.11 -2.23 3.48
CA VAL A 154 19.86 -2.13 4.25
C VAL A 154 19.29 -3.53 4.45
N LEU A 155 19.01 -3.88 5.69
CA LEU A 155 18.24 -5.06 6.05
C LEU A 155 16.80 -4.63 6.38
N PHE A 156 15.84 -5.04 5.55
CA PHE A 156 14.44 -4.88 5.88
C PHE A 156 13.94 -6.10 6.66
N ILE A 157 13.32 -5.85 7.82
CA ILE A 157 12.73 -6.89 8.67
C ILE A 157 11.21 -6.76 8.63
N LEU A 158 10.55 -7.83 8.16
CA LEU A 158 9.12 -7.98 8.26
C LEU A 158 8.79 -8.66 9.60
N SER A 159 7.98 -8.00 10.41
CA SER A 159 7.46 -8.55 11.67
C SER A 159 6.11 -7.94 11.98
N HIS A 160 5.13 -8.79 12.24
CA HIS A 160 3.79 -8.39 12.68
C HIS A 160 3.37 -9.28 13.84
N GLY A 161 2.60 -8.76 14.76
CA GLY A 161 1.98 -9.34 15.93
C GLY A 161 2.11 -10.87 16.12
N GLY A 162 3.21 -11.34 16.72
CA GLY A 162 3.43 -12.75 17.02
C GLY A 162 4.06 -13.61 15.90
N MET A 163 4.30 -13.05 14.72
CA MET A 163 5.06 -13.74 13.66
C MET A 163 6.56 -13.66 13.93
N SER A 164 7.28 -14.75 13.60
CA SER A 164 8.74 -14.71 13.58
C SER A 164 9.24 -13.65 12.62
N ALA A 165 10.27 -12.90 13.03
CA ALA A 165 10.89 -11.89 12.18
C ALA A 165 11.49 -12.53 10.90
N MET A 166 11.21 -11.93 9.76
CA MET A 166 11.66 -12.39 8.45
C MET A 166 12.49 -11.32 7.77
N ALA A 167 13.56 -11.71 7.09
CA ALA A 167 14.35 -10.84 6.23
C ALA A 167 13.75 -10.76 4.82
N ALA A 168 13.75 -9.59 4.24
CA ALA A 168 13.38 -9.40 2.84
C ALA A 168 14.58 -9.68 1.93
N GLY A 169 14.52 -10.77 1.17
CA GLY A 169 15.45 -11.08 0.10
C GLY A 169 15.13 -10.34 -1.20
N GLN A 170 15.72 -10.79 -2.29
CA GLN A 170 15.46 -10.27 -3.64
C GLN A 170 14.00 -10.53 -4.06
N GLN A 171 13.53 -9.81 -5.08
CA GLN A 171 12.18 -9.92 -5.62
C GLN A 171 11.05 -9.66 -4.60
N THR A 172 11.31 -8.78 -3.63
CA THR A 172 10.31 -8.26 -2.70
C THR A 172 10.06 -6.77 -2.95
N GLY A 173 8.93 -6.26 -2.48
CA GLY A 173 8.68 -4.81 -2.48
C GLY A 173 9.75 -4.04 -1.70
N ALA A 174 10.24 -4.59 -0.58
CA ALA A 174 11.33 -4.00 0.18
C ALA A 174 12.63 -3.91 -0.63
N ASP A 175 13.00 -4.97 -1.35
CA ASP A 175 14.15 -4.98 -2.25
C ASP A 175 14.04 -3.88 -3.33
N SER A 176 12.87 -3.72 -3.93
CA SER A 176 12.61 -2.68 -4.93
C SER A 176 12.68 -1.27 -4.33
N ALA A 177 12.08 -1.04 -3.16
CA ALA A 177 12.13 0.26 -2.47
C ALA A 177 13.55 0.63 -2.05
N ILE A 178 14.34 -0.32 -1.53
CA ILE A 178 15.74 -0.12 -1.18
C ILE A 178 16.56 0.29 -2.42
N ARG A 179 16.38 -0.42 -3.53
CA ARG A 179 17.07 -0.07 -4.79
C ARG A 179 16.62 1.27 -5.36
N ALA A 180 15.33 1.58 -5.28
CA ALA A 180 14.81 2.88 -5.70
C ALA A 180 15.36 4.06 -4.86
N ALA A 181 15.73 3.80 -3.60
CA ALA A 181 16.45 4.75 -2.77
C ALA A 181 17.96 4.86 -3.13
N GLY A 182 18.45 4.13 -4.13
CA GLY A 182 19.88 4.08 -4.47
C GLY A 182 20.72 3.36 -3.42
N LEU A 183 20.15 2.38 -2.72
CA LEU A 183 20.78 1.60 -1.68
C LEU A 183 20.88 0.12 -2.08
N GLN A 184 21.60 -0.67 -1.29
CA GLN A 184 21.77 -2.09 -1.51
C GLN A 184 20.94 -2.88 -0.51
N ASN A 185 20.15 -3.84 -0.98
CA ASN A 185 19.55 -4.82 -0.08
C ASN A 185 20.65 -5.71 0.50
N ALA A 186 20.76 -5.77 1.82
CA ALA A 186 21.76 -6.57 2.50
C ALA A 186 21.57 -8.09 2.27
N MET A 187 20.33 -8.51 2.00
CA MET A 187 19.95 -9.91 1.82
C MET A 187 19.91 -10.29 0.34
N GLN A 188 21.05 -10.71 -0.23
CA GLN A 188 21.21 -11.04 -1.66
C GLN A 188 21.10 -12.51 -1.98
N GLY A 189 21.27 -13.44 -1.14
CA GLY A 189 21.41 -14.86 -1.47
C GLY A 189 20.09 -15.61 -1.70
N PHE A 190 18.92 -14.97 -1.59
CA PHE A 190 17.62 -15.63 -1.71
C PHE A 190 16.52 -14.67 -2.19
N ASN A 191 15.43 -15.25 -2.68
CA ASN A 191 14.23 -14.53 -3.09
C ASN A 191 13.15 -14.59 -2.01
N ARG A 192 12.24 -13.60 -2.02
CA ARG A 192 11.10 -13.49 -1.10
C ARG A 192 11.55 -13.25 0.34
N TYR A 193 10.65 -13.52 1.29
CA TYR A 193 10.90 -13.39 2.72
C TYR A 193 11.31 -14.72 3.31
N GLN A 194 12.37 -14.71 4.12
CA GLN A 194 12.84 -15.90 4.85
C GLN A 194 13.07 -15.56 6.33
N PRO A 195 12.92 -16.53 7.24
CA PRO A 195 13.23 -16.33 8.65
C PRO A 195 14.67 -15.83 8.84
N LEU A 196 14.86 -14.93 9.81
CA LEU A 196 16.19 -14.44 10.15
C LEU A 196 17.05 -15.60 10.66
N SER A 197 18.24 -15.75 10.08
CA SER A 197 19.28 -16.63 10.63
C SER A 197 20.47 -15.80 11.13
N GLN A 198 21.06 -16.23 12.23
CA GLN A 198 22.21 -15.52 12.82
C GLN A 198 23.35 -15.39 11.83
N GLU A 199 23.70 -16.46 11.14
CA GLU A 199 24.79 -16.49 10.16
C GLU A 199 24.51 -15.57 8.97
N GLY A 200 23.29 -15.63 8.42
CA GLY A 200 22.88 -14.81 7.29
C GLY A 200 22.89 -13.32 7.63
N VAL A 201 22.40 -12.94 8.81
CA VAL A 201 22.40 -11.55 9.28
C VAL A 201 23.82 -11.04 9.47
N ILE A 202 24.70 -11.80 10.13
CA ILE A 202 26.11 -11.43 10.33
C ILE A 202 26.83 -11.32 8.98
N ALA A 203 26.65 -12.27 8.08
CA ALA A 203 27.29 -12.26 6.76
C ALA A 203 26.84 -11.09 5.89
N SER A 204 25.57 -10.65 5.99
CA SER A 204 25.00 -9.56 5.21
C SER A 204 25.54 -8.18 5.61
N GLN A 205 26.08 -8.02 6.83
CA GLN A 205 26.69 -6.80 7.34
C GLN A 205 25.85 -5.52 7.02
N PRO A 206 24.58 -5.42 7.43
CA PRO A 206 23.77 -4.24 7.17
C PRO A 206 24.30 -3.01 7.90
N ASP A 207 24.25 -1.86 7.23
CA ASP A 207 24.55 -0.54 7.81
C ASP A 207 23.31 0.06 8.47
N LEU A 208 22.12 -0.34 8.01
CA LEU A 208 20.81 0.13 8.47
C LEU A 208 19.82 -1.02 8.56
N VAL A 209 19.04 -1.05 9.63
CA VAL A 209 17.84 -1.89 9.75
C VAL A 209 16.61 -1.04 9.45
N VAL A 210 15.71 -1.54 8.63
CA VAL A 210 14.38 -0.94 8.38
C VAL A 210 13.31 -1.92 8.86
N ILE A 211 12.36 -1.42 9.63
CA ILE A 211 11.28 -2.23 10.22
C ILE A 211 10.05 -1.36 10.44
N SER A 212 8.85 -1.95 10.43
CA SER A 212 7.64 -1.20 10.76
C SER A 212 7.61 -0.78 12.23
N THR A 213 6.94 0.35 12.51
CA THR A 213 6.72 0.84 13.88
C THR A 213 6.00 -0.21 14.72
N ASP A 214 5.03 -0.93 14.14
CA ASP A 214 4.29 -1.98 14.84
C ASP A 214 5.15 -3.24 15.06
N GLY A 215 6.06 -3.54 14.13
CA GLY A 215 7.05 -4.60 14.32
C GLY A 215 7.94 -4.36 15.53
N VAL A 216 8.44 -3.13 15.68
CA VAL A 216 9.25 -2.73 16.84
C VAL A 216 8.44 -2.81 18.14
N LYS A 217 7.21 -2.33 18.15
CA LYS A 217 6.32 -2.43 19.33
C LYS A 217 6.08 -3.89 19.72
N GLY A 218 5.82 -4.75 18.72
CA GLY A 218 5.61 -6.19 18.94
C GLY A 218 6.81 -6.92 19.54
N MET A 219 8.01 -6.37 19.38
CA MET A 219 9.26 -6.89 19.98
C MET A 219 9.59 -6.31 21.36
N GLY A 220 8.72 -5.48 21.93
CA GLY A 220 8.99 -4.78 23.18
C GLY A 220 9.86 -3.54 23.04
N GLY A 221 9.87 -2.92 21.86
CA GLY A 221 10.65 -1.72 21.55
C GLY A 221 11.99 -2.02 20.89
N GLU A 222 12.80 -0.99 20.68
CA GLU A 222 14.09 -1.12 19.99
C GLU A 222 15.07 -2.06 20.71
N ASN A 223 15.01 -2.15 22.04
CA ASN A 223 15.87 -3.09 22.77
C ASN A 223 15.58 -4.53 22.34
N GLY A 224 14.31 -4.90 22.13
CA GLY A 224 13.92 -6.22 21.63
C GLY A 224 14.40 -6.46 20.20
N LEU A 225 14.38 -5.44 19.35
CA LEU A 225 14.91 -5.54 17.98
C LEU A 225 16.38 -5.99 17.99
N TRP A 226 17.20 -5.37 18.84
CA TRP A 226 18.64 -5.67 18.85
C TRP A 226 18.99 -7.04 19.45
N THR A 227 18.01 -7.75 20.05
CA THR A 227 18.18 -9.13 20.49
C THR A 227 17.93 -10.17 19.40
N LEU A 228 17.45 -9.73 18.23
CA LEU A 228 17.26 -10.64 17.10
C LEU A 228 18.59 -11.28 16.67
N PRO A 229 18.55 -12.52 16.15
CA PRO A 229 19.75 -13.30 15.84
C PRO A 229 20.74 -12.55 14.95
N GLY A 230 21.96 -12.37 15.43
CA GLY A 230 23.08 -11.79 14.70
C GLY A 230 23.08 -10.25 14.58
N LEU A 231 21.97 -9.55 14.86
CA LEU A 231 21.87 -8.11 14.63
C LEU A 231 22.87 -7.28 15.42
N ALA A 232 23.08 -7.60 16.71
CA ALA A 232 24.03 -6.86 17.55
C ALA A 232 25.47 -6.90 17.04
N GLN A 233 25.80 -7.88 16.20
CA GLN A 233 27.14 -8.09 15.63
C GLN A 233 27.35 -7.38 14.29
N THR A 234 26.30 -6.74 13.74
CA THR A 234 26.36 -6.00 12.48
C THR A 234 26.75 -4.54 12.69
N PRO A 235 27.19 -3.80 11.65
CA PRO A 235 27.39 -2.37 11.73
C PRO A 235 26.15 -1.63 12.24
N ALA A 236 24.96 -1.97 11.72
CA ALA A 236 23.69 -1.39 12.18
C ALA A 236 23.44 -1.65 13.66
N GLY A 237 23.69 -2.88 14.14
CA GLY A 237 23.47 -3.25 15.54
C GLY A 237 24.45 -2.56 16.50
N ARG A 238 25.73 -2.48 16.13
CA ARG A 238 26.75 -1.79 16.94
C ARG A 238 26.47 -0.29 17.08
N ASN A 239 25.96 0.33 16.02
CA ASN A 239 25.70 1.77 15.97
C ASN A 239 24.22 2.12 16.24
N LYS A 240 23.38 1.12 16.54
CA LYS A 240 21.93 1.28 16.76
C LYS A 240 21.22 2.01 15.62
N GLN A 241 21.60 1.70 14.37
CA GLN A 241 21.04 2.33 13.19
C GLN A 241 19.76 1.62 12.76
N VAL A 242 18.62 2.23 13.05
CA VAL A 242 17.29 1.76 12.65
C VAL A 242 16.48 2.89 12.05
N LEU A 243 15.69 2.57 11.05
CA LEU A 243 14.59 3.38 10.55
C LEU A 243 13.28 2.64 10.83
N GLN A 244 12.45 3.22 11.68
CA GLN A 244 11.07 2.79 11.86
C GLN A 244 10.21 3.53 10.85
N ILE A 245 9.46 2.79 10.02
CA ILE A 245 8.66 3.37 8.95
C ILE A 245 7.30 2.65 8.88
N ASP A 246 6.28 3.35 8.35
CA ASP A 246 5.03 2.69 7.99
C ASP A 246 5.30 1.76 6.79
N ASP A 247 5.12 0.47 6.99
CA ASP A 247 5.38 -0.54 5.96
C ASP A 247 4.42 -0.41 4.76
N MET A 248 3.18 0.00 4.97
CA MET A 248 2.26 0.28 3.86
C MET A 248 2.74 1.45 3.02
N ALA A 249 3.29 2.50 3.64
CA ALA A 249 3.87 3.62 2.90
C ALA A 249 5.05 3.19 2.03
N LEU A 250 5.92 2.31 2.55
CA LEU A 250 7.11 1.86 1.82
C LEU A 250 6.80 0.75 0.82
N LEU A 251 5.95 -0.23 1.18
CA LEU A 251 5.74 -1.48 0.43
C LEU A 251 4.41 -1.55 -0.32
N GLY A 252 3.48 -0.65 0.00
CA GLY A 252 2.17 -0.62 -0.66
C GLY A 252 2.23 -0.16 -2.10
N PHE A 253 3.31 0.51 -2.49
CA PHE A 253 3.46 1.16 -3.80
C PHE A 253 2.20 1.95 -4.16
N SER A 254 1.97 2.99 -3.35
CA SER A 254 0.87 3.92 -3.45
C SER A 254 1.40 5.37 -3.38
N ILE A 255 0.53 6.30 -3.11
CA ILE A 255 0.83 7.74 -3.14
C ILE A 255 1.88 8.19 -2.11
N ARG A 256 2.08 7.45 -1.02
CA ARG A 256 3.08 7.76 0.01
C ARG A 256 4.46 7.15 -0.26
N THR A 257 4.55 6.25 -1.22
CA THR A 257 5.79 5.49 -1.47
C THR A 257 6.99 6.36 -1.87
N PRO A 258 6.85 7.40 -2.72
CA PRO A 258 7.99 8.27 -3.04
C PRO A 258 8.58 8.95 -1.80
N GLU A 259 7.74 9.45 -0.88
CA GLU A 259 8.18 10.06 0.38
C GLU A 259 8.84 9.04 1.30
N ALA A 260 8.28 7.83 1.42
CA ALA A 260 8.87 6.76 2.22
C ALA A 260 10.26 6.34 1.71
N ILE A 261 10.43 6.25 0.39
CA ILE A 261 11.74 5.99 -0.24
C ILE A 261 12.72 7.14 0.04
N GLN A 262 12.25 8.38 -0.01
CA GLN A 262 13.08 9.55 0.31
C GLN A 262 13.52 9.56 1.78
N GLN A 263 12.62 9.20 2.72
CA GLN A 263 12.97 9.05 4.13
C GLN A 263 14.03 7.98 4.33
N LEU A 264 13.91 6.84 3.66
CA LEU A 264 14.91 5.78 3.69
C LEU A 264 16.27 6.28 3.18
N ARG A 265 16.28 6.96 2.04
CA ARG A 265 17.48 7.54 1.47
C ARG A 265 18.14 8.56 2.42
N HIS A 266 17.37 9.48 2.95
CA HIS A 266 17.85 10.51 3.87
C HIS A 266 18.46 9.89 5.15
N LYS A 267 17.80 8.86 5.71
CA LYS A 267 18.37 8.14 6.85
C LYS A 267 19.70 7.48 6.51
N ALA A 268 19.83 6.90 5.33
CA ALA A 268 21.07 6.26 4.89
C ALA A 268 22.22 7.24 4.66
N GLU A 269 21.93 8.47 4.23
CA GLU A 269 22.92 9.54 4.05
C GLU A 269 23.50 10.04 5.38
N GLN A 270 22.77 9.87 6.48
CA GLN A 270 23.21 10.28 7.82
C GLN A 270 24.07 9.21 8.53
N LEU A 271 24.22 8.03 7.93
CA LEU A 271 25.00 6.96 8.53
C LEU A 271 26.51 7.28 8.47
N PRO A 272 27.26 6.89 9.50
CA PRO A 272 28.71 7.08 9.53
C PRO A 272 29.44 6.33 8.42
#